data_70eed76f6c997e3bc59ed0e7f427a2e3
#
_entry.id   70eed76f6c997e3bc59ed0e7f427a2e3
#
_cell.length_a   1.000
_cell.length_b   1.000
_cell.length_c   1.000
_cell.angle_alpha   90.00
_cell.angle_beta   90.00
_cell.angle_gamma   90.00
#
_symmetry.space_group_name_H-M   'P 1'
#
loop_
_entity.id
_entity.type
_entity.pdbx_description
1 polymer ?
#
loop_
_entity_poly.entity_id
_entity_poly.type
_entity_poly.pdbx_seq_one_letter_code
_entity_poly.pdbx_strand_id
1 'polypeptide(L)'
;MGKLLIVDDDLSILRVLKMRLESEGYQVEVASEIEAAKYLAAINEYELAILDLKLPDGNGIDLMKSIHEVDPGLPVIILTAYGTIESAVEAMKAGAYIYLKKPFDYRELLFQVKNGIEMANLRWPSRN
;
A
#
# COMPACT_ATOMS: atom_id res chain seq x y z
N MET A 1 11.41 -11.22 7.42
CA MET A 1 10.13 -10.64 7.01
C MET A 1 10.37 -9.59 5.95
N GLY A 2 9.39 -9.37 5.10
CA GLY A 2 9.56 -8.49 3.97
C GLY A 2 9.39 -7.02 4.29
N LYS A 3 9.60 -6.23 3.25
CA LYS A 3 9.49 -4.78 3.31
C LYS A 3 8.11 -4.31 2.86
N LEU A 4 7.56 -3.36 3.57
CA LEU A 4 6.29 -2.71 3.22
C LEU A 4 6.54 -1.24 2.89
N LEU A 5 5.78 -0.72 1.93
CA LEU A 5 5.79 0.71 1.59
C LEU A 5 4.46 1.30 2.02
N ILE A 6 4.49 2.40 2.77
CA ILE A 6 3.27 3.12 3.16
C ILE A 6 3.36 4.55 2.66
N VAL A 7 2.34 4.99 1.92
CA VAL A 7 2.31 6.34 1.33
C VAL A 7 1.05 7.06 1.80
N ASP A 8 1.23 8.12 2.56
CA ASP A 8 0.14 8.91 3.13
C ASP A 8 0.70 10.28 3.52
N ASP A 9 -0.03 11.34 3.31
CA ASP A 9 0.44 12.67 3.70
C ASP A 9 0.18 12.97 5.19
N ASP A 10 -0.56 12.12 5.87
CA ASP A 10 -0.77 12.24 7.31
C ASP A 10 0.41 11.60 8.06
N LEU A 11 1.30 12.43 8.57
CA LEU A 11 2.52 11.96 9.24
C LEU A 11 2.22 11.13 10.49
N SER A 12 1.10 11.39 11.16
CA SER A 12 0.69 10.61 12.35
C SER A 12 0.37 9.18 11.97
N ILE A 13 -0.35 8.99 10.86
CA ILE A 13 -0.68 7.66 10.36
C ILE A 13 0.60 6.91 9.95
N LEU A 14 1.50 7.58 9.22
CA LEU A 14 2.77 6.97 8.82
C LEU A 14 3.54 6.48 10.04
N ARG A 15 3.62 7.31 11.07
CA ARG A 15 4.36 6.97 12.30
C ARG A 15 3.74 5.78 13.03
N VAL A 16 2.42 5.81 13.20
CA VAL A 16 1.72 4.75 13.94
C VAL A 16 1.80 3.43 13.19
N LEU A 17 1.53 3.43 11.89
CA LEU A 17 1.57 2.21 11.10
C LEU A 17 2.98 1.65 11.01
N LYS A 18 3.98 2.50 10.82
CA LYS A 18 5.37 2.05 10.79
C LYS A 18 5.72 1.34 12.10
N MET A 19 5.43 1.98 13.24
CA MET A 19 5.73 1.41 14.54
C MET A 19 5.02 0.07 14.75
N ARG A 20 3.73 0.00 14.45
CA ARG A 20 2.94 -1.20 14.69
C ARG A 20 3.32 -2.36 13.77
N LEU A 21 3.54 -2.07 12.50
CA LEU A 21 3.92 -3.12 11.54
C LEU A 21 5.36 -3.58 11.76
N GLU A 22 6.24 -2.68 12.17
CA GLU A 22 7.60 -3.09 12.55
C GLU A 22 7.58 -4.00 13.77
N SER A 23 6.66 -3.79 14.71
CA SER A 23 6.54 -4.68 15.86
C SER A 23 6.05 -6.08 15.46
N GLU A 24 5.47 -6.24 14.27
CA GLU A 24 5.08 -7.54 13.73
C GLU A 24 6.24 -8.22 12.97
N GLY A 25 7.37 -7.55 12.84
CA GLY A 25 8.55 -8.10 12.18
C GLY A 25 8.78 -7.60 10.76
N TYR A 26 7.93 -6.72 10.24
CA TYR A 26 8.14 -6.16 8.90
C TYR A 26 9.15 -5.02 8.95
N GLN A 27 9.85 -4.81 7.82
CA GLN A 27 10.56 -3.57 7.59
C GLN A 27 9.58 -2.63 6.91
N VAL A 28 9.52 -1.37 7.34
CA VAL A 28 8.55 -0.43 6.80
C VAL A 28 9.24 0.83 6.34
N GLU A 29 8.99 1.21 5.08
CA GLU A 29 9.44 2.48 4.54
C GLU A 29 8.23 3.33 4.23
N VAL A 30 8.36 4.64 4.42
CA VAL A 30 7.25 5.55 4.31
C VAL A 30 7.57 6.67 3.33
N ALA A 31 6.53 7.18 2.68
CA ALA A 31 6.61 8.36 1.84
C ALA A 31 5.37 9.20 2.06
N SER A 32 5.49 10.52 1.95
CA SER A 32 4.36 11.42 2.13
C SER A 32 3.83 11.98 0.82
N GLU A 33 4.45 11.62 -0.30
CA GLU A 33 4.04 12.09 -1.63
C GLU A 33 4.44 11.07 -2.70
N ILE A 34 3.87 11.24 -3.88
CA ILE A 34 4.02 10.29 -4.98
C ILE A 34 5.46 10.20 -5.47
N GLU A 35 6.15 11.33 -5.63
CA GLU A 35 7.52 11.31 -6.18
C GLU A 35 8.46 10.54 -5.27
N ALA A 36 8.36 10.74 -3.96
CA ALA A 36 9.17 9.98 -3.01
C ALA A 36 8.84 8.48 -3.07
N ALA A 37 7.55 8.15 -3.19
CA ALA A 37 7.11 6.75 -3.28
C ALA A 37 7.62 6.08 -4.55
N LYS A 38 7.58 6.77 -5.68
CA LYS A 38 8.11 6.24 -6.95
C LYS A 38 9.61 5.99 -6.88
N TYR A 39 10.34 6.89 -6.25
CA TYR A 39 11.77 6.71 -6.07
C TYR A 39 12.06 5.46 -5.25
N LEU A 40 11.36 5.30 -4.12
CA LEU A 40 11.54 4.14 -3.27
C LEU A 40 11.16 2.84 -4.00
N ALA A 41 10.07 2.85 -4.76
CA ALA A 41 9.63 1.69 -5.50
C ALA A 41 10.61 1.29 -6.62
N ALA A 42 11.35 2.25 -7.15
CA ALA A 42 12.33 1.99 -8.20
C ALA A 42 13.59 1.30 -7.67
N ILE A 43 13.94 1.55 -6.40
CA ILE A 43 15.21 1.06 -5.83
C ILE A 43 15.04 -0.05 -4.80
N ASN A 44 13.82 -0.41 -4.45
CA ASN A 44 13.53 -1.46 -3.46
C ASN A 44 12.51 -2.43 -3.99
N GLU A 45 12.52 -3.63 -3.42
CA GLU A 45 11.46 -4.61 -3.62
C GLU A 45 10.58 -4.62 -2.37
N TYR A 46 9.27 -4.50 -2.55
CA TYR A 46 8.32 -4.54 -1.46
C TYR A 46 7.43 -5.76 -1.57
N GLU A 47 6.95 -6.27 -0.44
CA GLU A 47 5.97 -7.35 -0.43
C GLU A 47 4.54 -6.84 -0.49
N LEU A 48 4.31 -5.59 -0.09
CA LEU A 48 3.00 -4.98 -0.10
C LEU A 48 3.14 -3.47 0.03
N ALA A 49 2.21 -2.73 -0.55
CA ALA A 49 2.14 -1.29 -0.39
C ALA A 49 0.77 -0.88 0.15
N ILE A 50 0.75 0.14 1.01
CA ILE A 50 -0.46 0.78 1.51
C ILE A 50 -0.43 2.22 1.01
N LEU A 51 -1.43 2.62 0.23
CA LEU A 51 -1.46 3.92 -0.41
C LEU A 51 -2.75 4.67 -0.08
N ASP A 52 -2.63 5.97 0.22
CA ASP A 52 -3.80 6.85 0.26
C ASP A 52 -4.16 7.29 -1.16
N LEU A 53 -5.42 7.61 -1.38
CA LEU A 53 -5.88 8.11 -2.68
C LEU A 53 -5.48 9.54 -2.92
N LYS A 54 -5.55 10.38 -1.90
CA LYS A 54 -5.30 11.82 -2.03
C LYS A 54 -3.93 12.16 -1.47
N LEU A 55 -3.03 12.54 -2.34
CA LEU A 55 -1.65 12.89 -1.99
C LEU A 55 -1.38 14.32 -2.47
N PRO A 56 -0.38 15.01 -1.90
CA PRO A 56 -0.12 16.40 -2.26
C PRO A 56 0.17 16.62 -3.74
N ASP A 57 0.77 15.63 -4.39
CA ASP A 57 1.21 15.73 -5.78
C ASP A 57 0.46 14.78 -6.72
N GLY A 58 -0.72 14.29 -6.31
CA GLY A 58 -1.53 13.50 -7.24
C GLY A 58 -2.45 12.48 -6.59
N ASN A 59 -2.79 11.47 -7.35
CA ASN A 59 -3.77 10.46 -7.02
C ASN A 59 -3.09 9.12 -6.74
N GLY A 60 -3.49 8.46 -5.65
CA GLY A 60 -2.91 7.17 -5.26
C GLY A 60 -3.18 6.04 -6.24
N ILE A 61 -4.28 6.10 -7.00
CA ILE A 61 -4.55 5.08 -8.04
C ILE A 61 -3.51 5.19 -9.15
N ASP A 62 -3.16 6.41 -9.56
CA ASP A 62 -2.12 6.61 -10.57
C ASP A 62 -0.77 6.14 -10.06
N LEU A 63 -0.47 6.38 -8.79
CA LEU A 63 0.75 5.86 -8.16
C LEU A 63 0.74 4.32 -8.20
N MET A 64 -0.37 3.69 -7.86
CA MET A 64 -0.48 2.23 -7.91
C MET A 64 -0.21 1.70 -9.31
N LYS A 65 -0.76 2.35 -10.33
CA LYS A 65 -0.52 1.95 -11.73
C LYS A 65 0.96 2.04 -12.08
N SER A 66 1.64 3.11 -11.64
CA SER A 66 3.08 3.26 -11.86
C SER A 66 3.88 2.16 -11.15
N ILE A 67 3.52 1.84 -9.93
CA ILE A 67 4.16 0.77 -9.17
C ILE A 67 3.96 -0.57 -9.87
N HIS A 68 2.75 -0.84 -10.38
CA HIS A 68 2.45 -2.09 -11.07
C HIS A 68 3.16 -2.22 -12.42
N GLU A 69 3.63 -1.13 -13.01
CA GLU A 69 4.48 -1.20 -14.19
C GLU A 69 5.84 -1.83 -13.86
N VAL A 70 6.33 -1.59 -12.66
CA VAL A 70 7.61 -2.13 -12.18
C VAL A 70 7.43 -3.51 -11.55
N ASP A 71 6.37 -3.71 -10.78
CA ASP A 71 6.10 -4.97 -10.08
C ASP A 71 4.60 -5.27 -10.15
N PRO A 72 4.16 -5.96 -11.21
CA PRO A 72 2.73 -6.24 -11.42
C PRO A 72 2.11 -7.12 -10.34
N GLY A 73 2.91 -7.89 -9.61
CA GLY A 73 2.42 -8.79 -8.57
C GLY A 73 2.34 -8.18 -7.18
N LEU A 74 2.72 -6.92 -7.02
CA LEU A 74 2.71 -6.28 -5.71
C LEU A 74 1.27 -6.06 -5.23
N PRO A 75 0.87 -6.63 -4.08
CA PRO A 75 -0.46 -6.33 -3.54
C PRO A 75 -0.49 -4.90 -3.00
N VAL A 76 -1.54 -4.17 -3.35
CA VAL A 76 -1.73 -2.78 -2.92
C VAL A 76 -3.02 -2.67 -2.14
N ILE A 77 -2.92 -2.15 -0.92
CA ILE A 77 -4.06 -1.78 -0.09
C ILE A 77 -4.27 -0.28 -0.25
N ILE A 78 -5.47 0.13 -0.64
CA ILE A 78 -5.84 1.54 -0.62
C ILE A 78 -6.46 1.83 0.75
N LEU A 79 -5.95 2.80 1.46
CA LEU A 79 -6.42 3.18 2.80
C LEU A 79 -6.65 4.68 2.83
N THR A 80 -7.91 5.12 2.79
CA THR A 80 -8.22 6.52 2.58
C THR A 80 -9.45 7.01 3.34
N ALA A 81 -9.44 8.29 3.73
CA ALA A 81 -10.60 9.00 4.25
C ALA A 81 -11.43 9.63 3.12
N TYR A 82 -10.89 9.70 1.91
CA TYR A 82 -11.45 10.45 0.79
C TYR A 82 -12.14 9.55 -0.24
N GLY A 83 -12.50 8.35 0.16
CA GLY A 83 -13.06 7.39 -0.77
C GLY A 83 -14.55 7.59 -1.04
N THR A 84 -14.93 7.29 -2.28
CA THR A 84 -16.32 7.17 -2.72
C THR A 84 -16.52 5.77 -3.25
N ILE A 85 -17.78 5.38 -3.48
CA ILE A 85 -18.06 4.10 -4.14
C ILE A 85 -17.38 4.04 -5.50
N GLU A 86 -17.42 5.15 -6.25
CA GLU A 86 -16.79 5.22 -7.57
C GLU A 86 -15.28 5.03 -7.50
N SER A 87 -14.61 5.68 -6.53
CA SER A 87 -13.16 5.53 -6.40
C SER A 87 -12.77 4.12 -5.94
N ALA A 88 -13.60 3.48 -5.12
CA ALA A 88 -13.37 2.10 -4.71
C ALA A 88 -13.45 1.16 -5.91
N VAL A 89 -14.47 1.33 -6.75
CA VAL A 89 -14.63 0.53 -7.97
C VAL A 89 -13.44 0.76 -8.90
N GLU A 90 -13.05 2.01 -9.09
CA GLU A 90 -11.91 2.36 -9.94
C GLU A 90 -10.62 1.71 -9.42
N ALA A 91 -10.37 1.80 -8.11
CA ALA A 91 -9.18 1.22 -7.51
C ALA A 91 -9.13 -0.30 -7.71
N MET A 92 -10.26 -0.99 -7.49
CA MET A 92 -10.30 -2.44 -7.64
C MET A 92 -10.12 -2.85 -9.11
N LYS A 93 -10.71 -2.12 -10.05
CA LYS A 93 -10.51 -2.37 -11.49
C LYS A 93 -9.08 -2.11 -11.92
N ALA A 94 -8.40 -1.15 -11.28
CA ALA A 94 -7.02 -0.81 -11.60
C ALA A 94 -6.00 -1.78 -10.97
N GLY A 95 -6.44 -2.71 -10.12
CA GLY A 95 -5.57 -3.75 -9.59
C GLY A 95 -5.30 -3.70 -8.10
N ALA A 96 -6.05 -2.91 -7.32
CA ALA A 96 -5.89 -2.93 -5.86
C ALA A 96 -6.28 -4.29 -5.30
N TYR A 97 -5.54 -4.75 -4.30
CA TYR A 97 -5.90 -5.95 -3.58
C TYR A 97 -7.15 -5.74 -2.75
N ILE A 98 -7.19 -4.65 -1.98
CA ILE A 98 -8.36 -4.28 -1.19
C ILE A 98 -8.40 -2.76 -0.98
N TYR A 99 -9.59 -2.27 -0.64
CA TYR A 99 -9.87 -0.86 -0.39
C TYR A 99 -10.46 -0.74 1.01
N LEU A 100 -9.80 0.03 1.88
CA LEU A 100 -10.24 0.24 3.26
C LEU A 100 -10.45 1.72 3.51
N LYS A 101 -11.45 2.03 4.34
CA LYS A 101 -11.76 3.43 4.71
C LYS A 101 -11.15 3.78 6.06
N LYS A 102 -10.74 5.03 6.21
CA LYS A 102 -10.40 5.59 7.51
C LYS A 102 -11.68 6.13 8.16
N PRO A 103 -11.85 6.02 9.48
CA PRO A 103 -10.95 5.32 10.42
C PRO A 103 -11.03 3.81 10.23
N PHE A 104 -9.92 3.14 10.50
CA PHE A 104 -9.81 1.69 10.27
C PHE A 104 -9.52 0.97 11.58
N ASP A 105 -9.85 -0.32 11.62
CA ASP A 105 -9.45 -1.22 12.70
C ASP A 105 -8.06 -1.77 12.35
N TYR A 106 -7.08 -1.55 13.23
CA TYR A 106 -5.72 -2.03 12.97
C TYR A 106 -5.65 -3.54 12.78
N ARG A 107 -6.45 -4.30 13.54
CA ARG A 107 -6.44 -5.77 13.41
C ARG A 107 -6.94 -6.23 12.04
N GLU A 108 -7.94 -5.52 11.50
CA GLU A 108 -8.39 -5.78 10.14
C GLU A 108 -7.30 -5.44 9.12
N LEU A 109 -6.66 -4.29 9.28
CA LEU A 109 -5.57 -3.92 8.39
C LEU A 109 -4.44 -4.94 8.44
N LEU A 110 -4.03 -5.36 9.64
CA LEU A 110 -2.97 -6.36 9.79
C LEU A 110 -3.35 -7.67 9.13
N PHE A 111 -4.60 -8.12 9.30
CA PHE A 111 -5.09 -9.31 8.63
C PHE A 111 -4.96 -9.19 7.12
N GLN A 112 -5.36 -8.03 6.57
CA GLN A 112 -5.30 -7.81 5.12
C GLN A 112 -3.85 -7.72 4.62
N VAL A 113 -2.95 -7.17 5.42
CA VAL A 113 -1.52 -7.15 5.06
C VAL A 113 -1.00 -8.58 4.93
N LYS A 114 -1.23 -9.41 5.94
CA LYS A 114 -0.76 -10.80 5.93
C LYS A 114 -1.39 -11.60 4.81
N ASN A 115 -2.70 -11.47 4.64
CA ASN A 115 -3.43 -12.19 3.61
C ASN A 115 -3.03 -11.74 2.20
N GLY A 116 -2.83 -10.45 2.00
CA GLY A 116 -2.40 -9.92 0.71
C GLY A 116 -1.03 -10.44 0.30
N ILE A 117 -0.09 -10.49 1.24
CA ILE A 117 1.24 -11.03 0.97
C ILE A 117 1.15 -12.52 0.63
N GLU A 118 0.38 -13.28 1.40
CA GLU A 118 0.22 -14.71 1.16
C GLU A 118 -0.41 -15.00 -0.20
N MET A 119 -1.47 -14.28 -0.55
CA MET A 119 -2.14 -14.45 -1.84
C MET A 119 -1.23 -14.06 -3.01
N ALA A 120 -0.43 -13.01 -2.86
CA ALA A 120 0.52 -12.61 -3.89
C ALA A 120 1.59 -13.68 -4.10
N ASN A 121 2.08 -14.29 -3.03
CA ASN A 121 3.08 -15.35 -3.13
C ASN A 121 2.53 -16.62 -3.81
N LEU A 122 1.26 -16.91 -3.64
CA LEU A 122 0.61 -18.02 -4.32
C LEU A 122 0.44 -17.75 -5.82
N ARG A 123 0.13 -16.51 -6.19
CA ARG A 123 -0.07 -16.12 -7.60
C ARG A 123 1.24 -15.89 -8.36
N TRP A 124 2.27 -15.43 -7.66
CA TRP A 124 3.54 -15.03 -8.23
C TRP A 124 4.69 -15.64 -7.43
N PRO A 125 4.85 -16.99 -7.45
CA PRO A 125 5.84 -17.65 -6.58
C PRO A 125 7.28 -17.21 -6.83
N SER A 126 7.60 -16.76 -8.05
CA SER A 126 8.95 -16.30 -8.40
C SER A 126 9.23 -14.88 -7.98
N ARG A 127 8.25 -14.21 -7.38
CA ARG A 127 8.35 -12.82 -6.99
C ARG A 127 9.38 -12.60 -5.88
N ASN A 128 9.54 -13.58 -5.02
CA ASN A 128 10.52 -13.53 -3.93
C ASN A 128 11.91 -13.97 -4.44
#